data_c3d76f3dc83f8d87b38b98f5d9f789c7
#
_entry.id   c3d76f3dc83f8d87b38b98f5d9f789c7
#
_cell.length_a   1.000
_cell.length_b   1.000
_cell.length_c   1.000
_cell.angle_alpha   90.00
_cell.angle_beta   90.00
_cell.angle_gamma   90.00
#
_symmetry.space_group_name_H-M   'P 1'
#
loop_
_entity.id
_entity.type
_entity.pdbx_description
1 polymer ?
#
loop_
_entity_poly.entity_id
_entity_poly.type
_entity_poly.pdbx_seq_one_letter_code
_entity_poly.pdbx_strand_id
1 'polypeptide(L)'
;MLDVESFFKSFLHLKGNNERPGDNFLSQAIWIYGKCKAGLSTTVNVTATIERIFENLGITGWPLDRYTGDLTSLIGTGDRLMRLYPLFRVTIQKINGRRSALSMSISPPITYYRRFMRKSSSTNEESYLGLVDKTLHLWTSTKKTGAAKGIVELEKLLEGFSLAFSEELLIPPRSKLVRLGDLFLTSSWDWETYFRVLTKGNNTIVTNETEVALSDIIFLRNIGGVLSDTWTTVIANYIGYKAVVELSSALGQDADYLQPLTHDYHITDLSELQVACMVLLEKLYHHGIGIAARLTLGKDFATTYRTHFNSQLGTIFRVTKTLLVHMVVSLRSWIDPLDSGIALQKLNTMDFVFGAQYNLLEYELYRKTSTLFIDETEALPATIFRIFTFASAAYWESLANDSEAYDNLYTSTVFQPSHEYQELSNLLFVPHAVVSFMNHITNKIHPFLYPVVAIHVMRGALRGLTRAGSFIDDQSASNAWWSGATTNAYINISACLQSQYETPETRQSSVSAMEDNFLDNAALYPLFRMYVTDLAKLNTSTKFITLGRQQIPVDKMFFYNFAAAHCESGDSDKLAKLKFFGETSPRFRVNVPLRNLKLFAKVFECRPNSYMNPAKKCAVWKRFKFKSEGR
;
A
#
# COMPACT_ATOMS: atom_id res chain seq x y z
N MET A 1 -0.83 14.27 -5.20
CA MET A 1 -1.39 13.95 -6.52
C MET A 1 -0.57 14.52 -7.68
N LEU A 2 -0.27 15.81 -7.72
CA LEU A 2 0.50 16.45 -8.81
C LEU A 2 1.83 15.78 -9.17
N ASP A 3 2.43 15.02 -8.28
CA ASP A 3 3.78 14.49 -8.43
C ASP A 3 3.86 13.05 -8.93
N VAL A 4 2.89 12.23 -8.60
CA VAL A 4 2.71 10.94 -9.30
C VAL A 4 2.51 11.23 -10.78
N GLU A 5 1.74 12.26 -11.09
CA GLU A 5 1.48 12.72 -12.45
C GLU A 5 2.71 13.32 -13.12
N SER A 6 3.49 14.17 -12.45
CA SER A 6 4.73 14.71 -13.01
C SER A 6 5.79 13.63 -13.22
N PHE A 7 5.84 12.63 -12.33
CA PHE A 7 6.66 11.44 -12.50
C PHE A 7 6.25 10.63 -13.74
N PHE A 8 4.96 10.32 -13.88
CA PHE A 8 4.44 9.66 -15.07
C PHE A 8 4.73 10.48 -16.34
N LYS A 9 4.54 11.79 -16.30
CA LYS A 9 4.88 12.68 -17.43
C LYS A 9 6.38 12.67 -17.74
N SER A 10 7.25 12.67 -16.74
CA SER A 10 8.70 12.59 -16.94
C SER A 10 9.11 11.27 -17.56
N PHE A 11 8.51 10.16 -17.14
CA PHE A 11 8.73 8.85 -17.75
C PHE A 11 8.23 8.81 -19.20
N LEU A 12 7.10 9.46 -19.49
CA LEU A 12 6.52 9.59 -20.84
C LEU A 12 7.37 10.44 -21.79
N HIS A 13 8.13 11.41 -21.26
CA HIS A 13 9.06 12.24 -22.02
C HIS A 13 10.39 11.54 -22.33
N LEU A 14 10.66 10.41 -21.70
CA LEU A 14 11.70 9.51 -22.17
C LEU A 14 11.28 9.03 -23.55
N LYS A 15 11.92 9.61 -24.56
CA LYS A 15 11.61 9.37 -25.96
C LYS A 15 11.72 7.90 -26.32
N GLY A 16 10.63 7.17 -26.17
CA GLY A 16 10.44 5.84 -26.71
C GLY A 16 9.74 5.92 -28.06
N ASN A 17 10.23 6.75 -28.97
CA ASN A 17 9.80 6.70 -30.35
C ASN A 17 10.62 5.60 -31.03
N ASN A 18 10.00 4.44 -31.28
CA ASN A 18 10.47 3.40 -32.20
C ASN A 18 11.83 2.76 -31.90
N GLU A 19 12.34 2.81 -30.70
CA GLU A 19 13.54 2.06 -30.35
C GLU A 19 13.15 0.59 -30.16
N ARG A 20 14.00 -0.29 -30.74
CA ARG A 20 13.91 -1.73 -30.49
C ARG A 20 14.11 -1.99 -28.99
N PRO A 21 13.49 -3.05 -28.44
CA PRO A 21 13.76 -3.43 -27.07
C PRO A 21 15.26 -3.67 -26.91
N GLY A 22 15.96 -2.79 -26.21
CA GLY A 22 17.39 -2.89 -26.00
C GLY A 22 17.76 -3.91 -24.91
N ASP A 23 19.06 -4.12 -24.72
CA ASP A 23 19.61 -5.12 -23.80
C ASP A 23 19.53 -4.73 -22.30
N ASN A 24 18.70 -3.77 -21.95
CA ASN A 24 18.50 -3.37 -20.55
C ASN A 24 17.02 -3.20 -20.20
N PHE A 25 16.69 -3.38 -18.92
CA PHE A 25 15.30 -3.35 -18.45
C PHE A 25 14.60 -2.02 -18.73
N LEU A 26 15.33 -0.91 -18.77
CA LEU A 26 14.75 0.42 -19.02
C LEU A 26 14.26 0.54 -20.47
N SER A 27 15.08 0.13 -21.44
CA SER A 27 14.67 0.13 -22.86
C SER A 27 13.52 -0.86 -23.11
N GLN A 28 13.53 -2.02 -22.45
CA GLN A 28 12.43 -2.97 -22.47
C GLN A 28 11.13 -2.36 -21.90
N ALA A 29 11.22 -1.69 -20.73
CA ALA A 29 10.08 -1.04 -20.10
C ALA A 29 9.50 0.08 -20.98
N ILE A 30 10.36 0.91 -21.59
CA ILE A 30 9.95 1.97 -22.53
C ILE A 30 9.25 1.38 -23.74
N TRP A 31 9.80 0.32 -24.31
CA TRP A 31 9.19 -0.38 -25.45
C TRP A 31 7.81 -0.96 -25.09
N ILE A 32 7.70 -1.69 -23.96
CA ILE A 32 6.42 -2.24 -23.48
C ILE A 32 5.41 -1.12 -23.25
N TYR A 33 5.83 -0.01 -22.63
CA TYR A 33 4.98 1.15 -22.42
C TYR A 33 4.46 1.72 -23.73
N GLY A 34 5.35 1.89 -24.71
CA GLY A 34 4.99 2.38 -26.06
C GLY A 34 3.97 1.45 -26.76
N LYS A 35 4.18 0.14 -26.70
CA LYS A 35 3.24 -0.85 -27.26
C LYS A 35 1.91 -0.87 -26.51
N CYS A 36 1.93 -0.80 -25.18
CA CYS A 36 0.73 -0.73 -24.36
C CYS A 36 -0.09 0.53 -24.68
N LYS A 37 0.57 1.71 -24.72
CA LYS A 37 -0.07 2.99 -25.03
C LYS A 37 -0.65 3.06 -26.44
N ALA A 38 0.02 2.45 -27.42
CA ALA A 38 -0.45 2.43 -28.79
C ALA A 38 -1.77 1.66 -28.96
N GLY A 39 -2.23 0.97 -27.90
CA GLY A 39 -3.52 0.27 -27.89
C GLY A 39 -3.63 -0.77 -28.99
N LEU A 40 -2.61 -1.63 -29.12
CA LEU A 40 -2.61 -2.76 -30.08
C LEU A 40 -3.25 -2.42 -31.43
N SER A 41 -2.66 -1.46 -32.11
CA SER A 41 -3.02 -1.23 -33.51
C SER A 41 -2.58 -2.40 -34.45
N THR A 42 -2.00 -3.44 -33.87
CA THR A 42 -1.56 -4.62 -34.61
C THR A 42 -2.62 -5.72 -34.57
N THR A 43 -3.01 -6.21 -35.72
CA THR A 43 -3.95 -7.32 -35.96
C THR A 43 -3.41 -8.70 -35.51
N VAL A 44 -2.71 -8.78 -34.40
CA VAL A 44 -2.23 -10.05 -33.84
C VAL A 44 -3.43 -10.78 -33.22
N ASN A 45 -3.62 -12.03 -33.57
CA ASN A 45 -4.69 -12.86 -33.02
C ASN A 45 -4.42 -13.08 -31.51
N VAL A 46 -4.98 -12.21 -30.68
CA VAL A 46 -4.83 -12.22 -29.23
C VAL A 46 -5.47 -13.47 -28.61
N THR A 47 -6.52 -14.01 -29.24
CA THR A 47 -7.27 -15.19 -28.77
C THR A 47 -6.36 -16.40 -28.59
N ALA A 48 -5.61 -16.78 -29.63
CA ALA A 48 -4.70 -17.94 -29.55
C ALA A 48 -3.60 -17.74 -28.50
N THR A 49 -3.16 -16.49 -28.30
CA THR A 49 -2.18 -16.14 -27.26
C THR A 49 -2.76 -16.32 -25.86
N ILE A 50 -3.98 -15.87 -25.64
CA ILE A 50 -4.67 -16.00 -24.36
C ILE A 50 -4.99 -17.46 -24.04
N GLU A 51 -5.44 -18.22 -25.02
CA GLU A 51 -5.66 -19.68 -24.88
C GLU A 51 -4.39 -20.38 -24.41
N ARG A 52 -3.23 -20.07 -25.02
CA ARG A 52 -1.94 -20.63 -24.61
C ARG A 52 -1.54 -20.19 -23.18
N ILE A 53 -1.83 -18.96 -22.80
CA ILE A 53 -1.59 -18.48 -21.42
C ILE A 53 -2.47 -19.26 -20.44
N PHE A 54 -3.74 -19.49 -20.78
CA PHE A 54 -4.65 -20.27 -19.95
C PHE A 54 -4.22 -21.74 -19.84
N GLU A 55 -3.75 -22.35 -20.91
CA GLU A 55 -3.17 -23.70 -20.88
C GLU A 55 -1.98 -23.78 -19.90
N ASN A 56 -1.09 -22.77 -19.90
CA ASN A 56 0.02 -22.70 -18.96
C ASN A 56 -0.46 -22.52 -17.50
N LEU A 57 -1.60 -21.88 -17.29
CA LEU A 57 -2.24 -21.76 -15.98
C LEU A 57 -2.96 -23.06 -15.55
N GLY A 58 -3.15 -24.02 -16.45
CA GLY A 58 -3.92 -25.25 -16.21
C GLY A 58 -5.41 -25.12 -16.49
N ILE A 59 -5.80 -24.14 -17.31
CA ILE A 59 -7.19 -23.86 -17.70
C ILE A 59 -7.34 -24.08 -19.22
N THR A 60 -8.21 -24.99 -19.62
CA THR A 60 -8.51 -25.23 -21.05
C THR A 60 -9.98 -24.96 -21.33
N GLY A 61 -10.27 -24.21 -22.38
CA GLY A 61 -11.64 -23.90 -22.81
C GLY A 61 -12.39 -22.93 -21.87
N TRP A 62 -11.68 -21.90 -21.40
CA TRP A 62 -12.26 -20.85 -20.53
C TRP A 62 -13.27 -19.97 -21.29
N PRO A 63 -14.39 -19.56 -20.63
CA PRO A 63 -14.84 -19.92 -19.30
C PRO A 63 -15.34 -21.37 -19.20
N LEU A 64 -15.13 -22.00 -18.03
CA LEU A 64 -15.38 -23.42 -17.78
C LEU A 64 -16.81 -23.67 -17.31
N ASP A 65 -17.43 -24.75 -17.81
CA ASP A 65 -18.69 -25.27 -17.24
C ASP A 65 -18.44 -26.11 -15.99
N ARG A 66 -17.32 -26.85 -15.99
CA ARG A 66 -16.88 -27.69 -14.87
C ARG A 66 -15.36 -27.76 -14.87
N TYR A 67 -14.79 -27.63 -13.69
CA TYR A 67 -13.37 -27.91 -13.43
C TYR A 67 -13.24 -29.21 -12.65
N THR A 68 -12.39 -30.11 -13.12
CA THR A 68 -12.17 -31.43 -12.51
C THR A 68 -10.72 -31.67 -12.10
N GLY A 69 -9.86 -30.69 -12.30
CA GLY A 69 -8.45 -30.76 -11.93
C GLY A 69 -8.21 -30.50 -10.44
N ASP A 70 -6.95 -30.56 -10.05
CA ASP A 70 -6.54 -30.18 -8.69
C ASP A 70 -6.57 -28.66 -8.50
N LEU A 71 -7.49 -28.22 -7.66
CA LEU A 71 -7.70 -26.80 -7.35
C LEU A 71 -6.49 -26.15 -6.66
N THR A 72 -5.84 -26.90 -5.77
CA THR A 72 -4.66 -26.41 -5.03
C THR A 72 -3.51 -26.12 -5.98
N SER A 73 -3.23 -27.05 -6.90
CA SER A 73 -2.23 -26.84 -7.94
C SER A 73 -2.57 -25.73 -8.89
N LEU A 74 -3.86 -25.55 -9.23
CA LEU A 74 -4.32 -24.46 -10.08
C LEU A 74 -4.07 -23.10 -9.46
N ILE A 75 -4.48 -22.91 -8.18
CA ILE A 75 -4.26 -21.67 -7.43
C ILE A 75 -2.75 -21.39 -7.32
N GLY A 76 -1.96 -22.39 -6.87
CA GLY A 76 -0.52 -22.26 -6.74
C GLY A 76 0.19 -21.94 -8.06
N THR A 77 -0.30 -22.47 -9.19
CA THR A 77 0.23 -22.16 -10.52
C THR A 77 -0.08 -20.73 -10.93
N GLY A 78 -1.31 -20.26 -10.73
CA GLY A 78 -1.70 -18.86 -10.99
C GLY A 78 -0.86 -17.86 -10.18
N ASP A 79 -0.64 -18.18 -8.90
CA ASP A 79 0.16 -17.34 -8.00
C ASP A 79 1.66 -17.37 -8.36
N ARG A 80 2.16 -18.55 -8.75
CA ARG A 80 3.56 -18.72 -9.18
C ARG A 80 3.85 -17.99 -10.48
N LEU A 81 2.97 -18.07 -11.47
CA LEU A 81 3.24 -17.52 -12.81
C LEU A 81 2.91 -16.03 -12.92
N MET A 82 1.83 -15.57 -12.29
CA MET A 82 1.31 -14.22 -12.47
C MET A 82 0.98 -13.49 -11.17
N ARG A 83 1.19 -14.09 -9.99
CA ARG A 83 0.80 -13.52 -8.69
C ARG A 83 -0.67 -13.09 -8.66
N LEU A 84 -1.56 -13.97 -9.14
CA LEU A 84 -2.99 -13.66 -9.28
C LEU A 84 -3.71 -13.52 -7.95
N TYR A 85 -3.31 -14.30 -6.96
CA TYR A 85 -3.85 -14.27 -5.59
C TYR A 85 -5.38 -14.27 -5.57
N PRO A 86 -6.02 -15.32 -6.07
CA PRO A 86 -7.49 -15.33 -6.20
C PRO A 86 -8.19 -15.37 -4.84
N LEU A 87 -7.66 -16.08 -3.87
CA LEU A 87 -8.31 -16.32 -2.59
C LEU A 87 -7.59 -15.68 -1.41
N PHE A 88 -6.29 -15.59 -1.46
CA PHE A 88 -5.44 -14.96 -0.44
C PHE A 88 -4.15 -14.50 -1.12
N ARG A 89 -3.49 -13.54 -0.52
CA ARG A 89 -2.23 -13.00 -1.03
C ARG A 89 -1.08 -13.54 -0.20
N VAL A 90 -0.08 -14.13 -0.86
CA VAL A 90 1.18 -14.55 -0.24
C VAL A 90 2.28 -13.58 -0.64
N THR A 91 2.99 -13.06 0.35
CA THR A 91 4.14 -12.16 0.13
C THR A 91 5.32 -12.60 0.96
N ILE A 92 6.52 -12.31 0.46
CA ILE A 92 7.75 -12.51 1.22
C ILE A 92 8.03 -11.24 1.99
N GLN A 93 8.37 -11.37 3.28
CA GLN A 93 8.76 -10.24 4.12
C GLN A 93 9.83 -10.65 5.13
N LYS A 94 10.64 -9.69 5.56
CA LYS A 94 11.65 -9.89 6.59
C LYS A 94 11.01 -9.88 7.97
N ILE A 95 11.49 -10.74 8.87
CA ILE A 95 11.15 -10.71 10.28
C ILE A 95 12.27 -10.01 11.04
N ASN A 96 11.94 -8.96 11.80
CA ASN A 96 12.92 -8.22 12.58
C ASN A 96 13.48 -9.06 13.74
N GLY A 97 14.73 -8.83 14.13
CA GLY A 97 15.37 -9.43 15.31
C GLY A 97 15.78 -10.90 15.18
N ARG A 98 15.29 -11.64 14.20
CA ARG A 98 15.80 -12.99 13.87
C ARG A 98 16.76 -12.86 12.69
N ARG A 99 17.92 -13.59 12.73
CA ARG A 99 18.90 -13.58 11.64
C ARG A 99 18.19 -13.68 10.30
N SER A 100 18.21 -12.60 9.53
CA SER A 100 17.79 -12.41 8.13
C SER A 100 16.80 -13.43 7.51
N ALA A 101 15.97 -14.09 8.31
CA ALA A 101 15.03 -15.06 7.80
C ALA A 101 13.90 -14.32 7.07
N LEU A 102 13.82 -14.55 5.79
CA LEU A 102 12.65 -14.20 5.02
C LEU A 102 11.50 -15.11 5.45
N SER A 103 10.35 -14.54 5.68
CA SER A 103 9.13 -15.27 5.99
C SER A 103 8.06 -14.97 4.94
N MET A 104 7.17 -15.90 4.76
CA MET A 104 5.97 -15.70 3.97
C MET A 104 4.88 -15.07 4.84
N SER A 105 4.13 -14.14 4.27
CA SER A 105 2.93 -13.59 4.89
C SER A 105 1.70 -13.94 4.08
N ILE A 106 0.66 -14.43 4.73
CA ILE A 106 -0.64 -14.70 4.13
C ILE A 106 -1.63 -13.64 4.59
N SER A 107 -2.24 -12.96 3.64
CA SER A 107 -3.21 -11.89 3.87
C SER A 107 -4.44 -12.04 2.98
N PRO A 108 -5.56 -11.35 3.29
CA PRO A 108 -6.72 -11.30 2.40
C PRO A 108 -6.33 -10.79 0.99
N PRO A 109 -7.03 -11.25 -0.06
CA PRO A 109 -6.80 -10.79 -1.42
C PRO A 109 -7.35 -9.38 -1.61
N ILE A 110 -6.92 -8.71 -2.67
CA ILE A 110 -7.56 -7.51 -3.18
C ILE A 110 -8.56 -7.93 -4.25
N THR A 111 -9.86 -7.66 -4.04
CA THR A 111 -10.90 -7.99 -5.01
C THR A 111 -11.10 -6.85 -6.02
N TYR A 112 -11.53 -7.21 -7.23
CA TYR A 112 -11.88 -6.20 -8.24
C TYR A 112 -13.25 -5.59 -7.98
N TYR A 113 -14.15 -6.32 -7.33
CA TYR A 113 -15.44 -5.80 -6.85
C TYR A 113 -15.25 -4.53 -6.02
N ARG A 114 -14.35 -4.56 -5.03
CA ARG A 114 -14.05 -3.40 -4.19
C ARG A 114 -13.47 -2.24 -5.00
N ARG A 115 -12.56 -2.51 -5.94
CA ARG A 115 -12.00 -1.48 -6.83
C ARG A 115 -13.05 -0.85 -7.72
N PHE A 116 -13.92 -1.67 -8.31
CA PHE A 116 -15.02 -1.19 -9.13
C PHE A 116 -15.95 -0.28 -8.34
N MET A 117 -16.39 -0.71 -7.15
CA MET A 117 -17.28 0.09 -6.30
C MET A 117 -16.64 1.42 -5.86
N ARG A 118 -15.32 1.47 -5.71
CA ARG A 118 -14.59 2.71 -5.40
C ARG A 118 -14.54 3.68 -6.58
N LYS A 119 -14.41 3.19 -7.80
CA LYS A 119 -14.20 4.01 -9.00
C LYS A 119 -15.47 4.33 -9.77
N SER A 120 -16.43 3.41 -9.82
CA SER A 120 -17.67 3.58 -10.58
C SER A 120 -18.54 4.69 -10.02
N SER A 121 -19.16 5.49 -10.88
CA SER A 121 -20.20 6.45 -10.50
C SER A 121 -21.52 5.77 -10.09
N SER A 122 -21.76 4.54 -10.58
CA SER A 122 -22.88 3.71 -10.14
C SER A 122 -22.35 2.65 -9.15
N THR A 123 -22.83 2.70 -7.91
CA THR A 123 -22.58 1.65 -6.90
C THR A 123 -23.48 0.43 -7.13
N ASN A 124 -23.83 0.13 -8.38
CA ASN A 124 -24.76 -0.92 -8.71
C ASN A 124 -24.01 -2.23 -8.99
N GLU A 125 -24.32 -3.26 -8.21
CA GLU A 125 -23.82 -4.63 -8.40
C GLU A 125 -24.11 -5.18 -9.80
N GLU A 126 -25.25 -4.82 -10.39
CA GLU A 126 -25.61 -5.23 -11.75
C GLU A 126 -24.61 -4.72 -12.80
N SER A 127 -24.09 -3.51 -12.61
CA SER A 127 -23.06 -2.95 -13.50
C SER A 127 -21.76 -3.75 -13.43
N TYR A 128 -21.37 -4.18 -12.23
CA TYR A 128 -20.20 -5.03 -12.06
C TYR A 128 -20.44 -6.44 -12.63
N LEU A 129 -21.60 -7.01 -12.38
CA LEU A 129 -21.98 -8.30 -12.96
C LEU A 129 -21.95 -8.26 -14.51
N GLY A 130 -22.48 -7.20 -15.10
CA GLY A 130 -22.43 -6.97 -16.55
C GLY A 130 -21.00 -6.86 -17.08
N LEU A 131 -20.09 -6.23 -16.33
CA LEU A 131 -18.68 -6.13 -16.66
C LEU A 131 -17.99 -7.50 -16.62
N VAL A 132 -18.22 -8.29 -15.58
CA VAL A 132 -17.68 -9.65 -15.46
C VAL A 132 -18.22 -10.53 -16.60
N ASP A 133 -19.53 -10.49 -16.85
CA ASP A 133 -20.17 -11.25 -17.94
C ASP A 133 -19.60 -10.89 -19.32
N LYS A 134 -19.44 -9.59 -19.61
CA LYS A 134 -18.78 -9.10 -20.83
C LYS A 134 -17.36 -9.67 -20.95
N THR A 135 -16.62 -9.73 -19.87
CA THR A 135 -15.23 -10.23 -19.87
C THR A 135 -15.17 -11.72 -20.17
N LEU A 136 -16.07 -12.52 -19.60
CA LEU A 136 -16.15 -13.95 -19.86
C LEU A 136 -16.47 -14.26 -21.33
N HIS A 137 -17.07 -13.32 -22.04
CA HIS A 137 -17.49 -13.49 -23.44
C HIS A 137 -16.59 -12.78 -24.45
N LEU A 138 -15.43 -12.24 -24.04
CA LEU A 138 -14.52 -11.51 -24.95
C LEU A 138 -14.10 -12.33 -26.16
N TRP A 139 -13.92 -13.65 -26.01
CA TRP A 139 -13.42 -14.54 -27.07
C TRP A 139 -14.33 -15.75 -27.31
N THR A 140 -15.50 -15.81 -26.71
CA THR A 140 -16.43 -16.93 -26.90
C THR A 140 -17.83 -16.43 -27.19
N SER A 141 -18.49 -17.05 -28.17
CA SER A 141 -19.88 -16.78 -28.50
C SER A 141 -20.88 -17.56 -27.63
N THR A 142 -20.41 -18.56 -26.89
CA THR A 142 -21.27 -19.41 -26.04
C THR A 142 -21.54 -18.72 -24.71
N LYS A 143 -22.78 -18.33 -24.47
CA LYS A 143 -23.21 -17.80 -23.17
C LYS A 143 -23.19 -18.90 -22.13
N LYS A 144 -22.29 -18.79 -21.15
CA LYS A 144 -22.24 -19.67 -19.99
C LYS A 144 -22.96 -18.99 -18.83
N THR A 145 -24.26 -19.31 -18.71
CA THR A 145 -25.13 -18.75 -17.67
C THR A 145 -24.63 -19.17 -16.26
N GLY A 146 -24.38 -18.19 -15.43
CA GLY A 146 -24.03 -18.39 -14.01
C GLY A 146 -22.57 -18.19 -13.65
N ALA A 147 -21.62 -18.27 -14.57
CA ALA A 147 -20.20 -18.10 -14.24
C ALA A 147 -19.88 -16.68 -13.71
N ALA A 148 -20.42 -15.65 -14.34
CA ALA A 148 -20.26 -14.27 -13.89
C ALA A 148 -20.85 -14.04 -12.48
N LYS A 149 -22.05 -14.57 -12.24
CA LYS A 149 -22.69 -14.48 -10.92
C LYS A 149 -21.87 -15.15 -9.84
N GLY A 150 -21.33 -16.35 -10.12
CA GLY A 150 -20.48 -17.06 -9.17
C GLY A 150 -19.20 -16.28 -8.83
N ILE A 151 -18.55 -15.63 -9.80
CA ILE A 151 -17.37 -14.77 -9.57
C ILE A 151 -17.73 -13.59 -8.67
N VAL A 152 -18.83 -12.88 -8.96
CA VAL A 152 -19.27 -11.73 -8.15
C VAL A 152 -19.62 -12.16 -6.73
N GLU A 153 -20.31 -13.29 -6.55
CA GLU A 153 -20.64 -13.84 -5.23
C GLU A 153 -19.36 -14.23 -4.46
N LEU A 154 -18.38 -14.84 -5.13
CA LEU A 154 -17.08 -15.18 -4.52
C LEU A 154 -16.35 -13.91 -4.03
N GLU A 155 -16.24 -12.88 -4.86
CA GLU A 155 -15.56 -11.65 -4.45
C GLU A 155 -16.28 -10.93 -3.30
N LYS A 156 -17.61 -10.92 -3.30
CA LYS A 156 -18.40 -10.38 -2.18
C LYS A 156 -18.17 -11.18 -0.89
N LEU A 157 -18.09 -12.50 -0.99
CA LEU A 157 -17.80 -13.37 0.14
C LEU A 157 -16.42 -13.09 0.72
N LEU A 158 -15.40 -12.97 -0.14
CA LEU A 158 -14.04 -12.61 0.26
C LEU A 158 -13.97 -11.22 0.91
N GLU A 159 -14.70 -10.22 0.37
CA GLU A 159 -14.84 -8.91 1.00
C GLU A 159 -15.53 -9.01 2.36
N GLY A 160 -16.59 -9.79 2.48
CA GLY A 160 -17.29 -10.01 3.75
C GLY A 160 -16.36 -10.58 4.82
N PHE A 161 -15.50 -11.51 4.47
CA PHE A 161 -14.48 -12.04 5.38
C PHE A 161 -13.48 -10.97 5.80
N SER A 162 -13.16 -10.01 4.95
CA SER A 162 -12.27 -8.90 5.25
C SER A 162 -12.96 -7.78 6.05
N LEU A 163 -14.24 -7.50 5.78
CA LEU A 163 -15.02 -6.44 6.43
C LEU A 163 -15.50 -6.82 7.84
N ALA A 164 -15.80 -8.10 8.10
CA ALA A 164 -16.15 -8.60 9.43
C ALA A 164 -15.10 -8.29 10.52
N PHE A 165 -13.96 -7.76 10.10
CA PHE A 165 -12.85 -7.32 10.94
C PHE A 165 -12.97 -5.89 11.45
N SER A 166 -13.74 -5.06 10.78
CA SER A 166 -13.68 -3.62 11.01
C SER A 166 -14.45 -3.17 12.24
N GLU A 167 -15.34 -4.00 12.81
CA GLU A 167 -16.31 -3.54 13.80
C GLU A 167 -15.89 -3.64 15.27
N GLU A 168 -14.84 -4.41 15.60
CA GLU A 168 -14.45 -4.57 17.01
C GLU A 168 -13.06 -4.00 17.32
N LEU A 169 -13.03 -2.81 17.89
CA LEU A 169 -11.82 -2.15 18.43
C LEU A 169 -11.06 -3.00 19.48
N LEU A 170 -11.68 -4.02 20.03
CA LEU A 170 -11.20 -4.81 21.15
C LEU A 170 -10.61 -6.16 20.76
N ILE A 171 -10.80 -6.61 19.52
CA ILE A 171 -10.24 -7.88 19.08
C ILE A 171 -8.77 -7.69 18.71
N PRO A 172 -7.86 -8.54 19.22
CA PRO A 172 -6.46 -8.58 18.79
C PRO A 172 -6.39 -8.61 17.26
N PRO A 173 -5.48 -7.86 16.60
CA PRO A 173 -5.15 -8.16 15.24
C PRO A 173 -4.82 -9.64 15.21
N ARG A 174 -5.44 -10.30 14.30
CA ARG A 174 -5.43 -11.74 14.16
C ARG A 174 -4.16 -12.18 13.44
N SER A 175 -3.16 -11.30 13.40
CA SER A 175 -1.83 -11.62 12.88
C SER A 175 -1.13 -12.57 13.87
N LYS A 176 -0.66 -13.66 13.35
CA LYS A 176 0.04 -14.68 14.10
C LYS A 176 1.16 -15.27 13.28
N LEU A 177 2.30 -15.47 13.91
CA LEU A 177 3.36 -16.30 13.33
C LEU A 177 3.06 -17.75 13.67
N VAL A 178 2.98 -18.60 12.66
CA VAL A 178 2.69 -20.03 12.79
C VAL A 178 3.67 -20.84 11.94
N ARG A 179 3.90 -22.09 12.30
CA ARG A 179 4.64 -23.01 11.42
C ARG A 179 3.74 -23.44 10.27
N LEU A 180 4.32 -23.67 9.11
CA LEU A 180 3.58 -24.13 7.94
C LEU A 180 2.82 -25.43 8.24
N GLY A 181 3.43 -26.37 8.95
CA GLY A 181 2.79 -27.60 9.37
C GLY A 181 1.55 -27.40 10.26
N ASP A 182 1.47 -26.27 10.97
CA ASP A 182 0.33 -25.93 11.82
C ASP A 182 -0.81 -25.21 11.07
N LEU A 183 -0.58 -24.76 9.83
CA LEU A 183 -1.60 -24.10 9.01
C LEU A 183 -2.81 -24.99 8.75
N PHE A 184 -2.59 -26.30 8.62
CA PHE A 184 -3.66 -27.28 8.46
C PHE A 184 -4.67 -27.25 9.61
N LEU A 185 -4.23 -26.95 10.83
CA LEU A 185 -5.11 -26.80 12.00
C LEU A 185 -5.98 -25.53 11.92
N THR A 186 -5.58 -24.59 11.10
CA THR A 186 -6.28 -23.31 10.93
C THR A 186 -7.30 -23.37 9.79
N SER A 187 -6.93 -24.02 8.70
CA SER A 187 -7.82 -24.30 7.56
C SER A 187 -7.45 -25.67 7.00
N SER A 188 -8.41 -26.53 6.80
CA SER A 188 -8.23 -27.92 6.34
C SER A 188 -7.79 -28.04 4.86
N TRP A 189 -7.03 -27.07 4.35
CA TRP A 189 -6.54 -27.06 2.99
C TRP A 189 -5.13 -27.61 2.87
N ASP A 190 -4.77 -28.14 1.71
CA ASP A 190 -3.46 -28.71 1.42
C ASP A 190 -2.42 -27.60 1.14
N TRP A 191 -1.94 -26.99 2.21
CA TRP A 191 -0.91 -25.94 2.16
C TRP A 191 0.42 -26.47 1.66
N GLU A 192 0.76 -27.72 1.94
CA GLU A 192 2.01 -28.33 1.48
C GLU A 192 2.04 -28.39 -0.05
N THR A 193 1.00 -28.91 -0.68
CA THR A 193 0.90 -28.93 -2.16
C THR A 193 0.92 -27.52 -2.73
N TYR A 194 0.19 -26.58 -2.13
CA TYR A 194 0.20 -25.19 -2.59
C TYR A 194 1.61 -24.59 -2.60
N PHE A 195 2.33 -24.65 -1.49
CA PHE A 195 3.68 -24.08 -1.39
C PHE A 195 4.70 -24.84 -2.23
N ARG A 196 4.56 -26.15 -2.39
CA ARG A 196 5.38 -26.95 -3.31
C ARG A 196 5.21 -26.50 -4.76
N VAL A 197 3.99 -26.21 -5.21
CA VAL A 197 3.72 -25.67 -6.54
C VAL A 197 4.30 -24.26 -6.68
N LEU A 198 4.10 -23.42 -5.66
CA LEU A 198 4.57 -22.04 -5.64
C LEU A 198 6.09 -21.94 -5.78
N THR A 199 6.83 -22.83 -5.11
CA THR A 199 8.31 -22.86 -5.10
C THR A 199 8.92 -23.84 -6.12
N LYS A 200 8.14 -24.33 -7.09
CA LYS A 200 8.59 -25.29 -8.12
C LYS A 200 9.15 -26.61 -7.57
N GLY A 201 8.62 -27.08 -6.46
CA GLY A 201 9.07 -28.33 -5.85
C GLY A 201 10.43 -28.25 -5.15
N ASN A 202 10.95 -27.05 -4.91
CA ASN A 202 12.16 -26.89 -4.13
C ASN A 202 11.86 -27.06 -2.64
N ASN A 203 11.86 -28.31 -2.18
CA ASN A 203 11.55 -28.70 -0.80
C ASN A 203 12.58 -28.20 0.23
N THR A 204 13.70 -27.63 -0.21
CA THR A 204 14.69 -27.04 0.70
C THR A 204 14.31 -25.63 1.13
N ILE A 205 13.42 -24.97 0.38
CA ILE A 205 13.02 -23.59 0.63
C ILE A 205 11.86 -23.53 1.63
N VAL A 206 10.93 -24.46 1.55
CA VAL A 206 9.71 -24.49 2.37
C VAL A 206 9.54 -25.86 2.99
N THR A 207 9.58 -25.90 4.32
CA THR A 207 9.39 -27.09 5.14
C THR A 207 8.24 -26.87 6.12
N ASN A 208 7.77 -27.93 6.78
CA ASN A 208 6.76 -27.83 7.84
C ASN A 208 7.18 -26.93 9.01
N GLU A 209 8.49 -26.75 9.21
CA GLU A 209 9.05 -25.85 10.24
C GLU A 209 9.15 -24.38 9.79
N THR A 210 8.90 -24.11 8.51
CA THR A 210 8.94 -22.74 7.99
C THR A 210 7.88 -21.88 8.66
N GLU A 211 8.30 -20.76 9.25
CA GLU A 211 7.39 -19.81 9.88
C GLU A 211 6.66 -18.98 8.83
N VAL A 212 5.35 -18.89 8.97
CA VAL A 212 4.46 -18.13 8.10
C VAL A 212 3.70 -17.11 8.93
N ALA A 213 3.73 -15.86 8.52
CA ALA A 213 2.98 -14.79 9.14
C ALA A 213 1.55 -14.75 8.60
N LEU A 214 0.58 -14.92 9.46
CA LEU A 214 -0.82 -14.72 9.13
C LEU A 214 -1.21 -13.29 9.49
N SER A 215 -1.62 -12.49 8.54
CA SER A 215 -2.15 -11.15 8.84
C SER A 215 -3.54 -11.24 9.48
N ASP A 216 -4.25 -12.34 9.25
CA ASP A 216 -5.61 -12.56 9.65
C ASP A 216 -5.98 -14.04 9.77
N ILE A 217 -5.98 -14.56 10.99
CA ILE A 217 -6.31 -15.95 11.26
C ILE A 217 -7.80 -16.27 11.04
N ILE A 218 -8.70 -15.31 11.22
CA ILE A 218 -10.14 -15.58 11.04
C ILE A 218 -10.48 -15.58 9.56
N PHE A 219 -9.91 -14.65 8.77
CA PHE A 219 -10.01 -14.74 7.33
C PHE A 219 -9.58 -16.13 6.85
N LEU A 220 -8.43 -16.63 7.33
CA LEU A 220 -7.91 -17.91 6.92
C LEU A 220 -8.80 -19.10 7.33
N ARG A 221 -9.46 -19.01 8.48
CA ARG A 221 -10.47 -20.02 8.91
C ARG A 221 -11.71 -19.98 8.02
N ASN A 222 -12.19 -18.79 7.70
CA ASN A 222 -13.38 -18.62 6.88
C ASN A 222 -13.15 -19.07 5.43
N ILE A 223 -11.95 -18.87 4.88
CA ILE A 223 -11.63 -19.29 3.52
C ILE A 223 -11.64 -20.81 3.36
N GLY A 224 -11.43 -21.58 4.42
CA GLY A 224 -11.54 -23.05 4.39
C GLY A 224 -12.88 -23.54 3.84
N GLY A 225 -13.98 -22.82 4.12
CA GLY A 225 -15.30 -23.13 3.56
C GLY A 225 -15.44 -22.83 2.06
N VAL A 226 -14.65 -21.91 1.54
CA VAL A 226 -14.64 -21.55 0.10
C VAL A 226 -13.80 -22.56 -0.70
N LEU A 227 -12.82 -23.19 -0.07
CA LEU A 227 -11.96 -24.21 -0.68
C LEU A 227 -12.66 -25.57 -0.85
N SER A 228 -13.96 -25.63 -0.57
CA SER A 228 -14.78 -26.83 -0.78
C SER A 228 -15.07 -27.05 -2.26
N ASP A 229 -15.45 -28.28 -2.62
CA ASP A 229 -15.77 -28.67 -4.00
C ASP A 229 -16.85 -27.82 -4.67
N THR A 230 -17.74 -27.22 -3.89
CA THR A 230 -18.83 -26.37 -4.37
C THR A 230 -18.31 -25.15 -5.16
N TRP A 231 -17.13 -24.61 -4.81
CA TRP A 231 -16.57 -23.41 -5.42
C TRP A 231 -15.50 -23.70 -6.48
N THR A 232 -15.13 -24.95 -6.71
CA THR A 232 -13.99 -25.34 -7.56
C THR A 232 -14.06 -24.73 -8.96
N THR A 233 -15.19 -24.83 -9.64
CA THR A 233 -15.35 -24.27 -10.99
C THR A 233 -15.40 -22.73 -10.97
N VAL A 234 -16.00 -22.15 -9.95
CA VAL A 234 -16.07 -20.69 -9.79
C VAL A 234 -14.66 -20.12 -9.59
N ILE A 235 -13.85 -20.75 -8.73
CA ILE A 235 -12.47 -20.33 -8.47
C ILE A 235 -11.62 -20.47 -9.74
N ALA A 236 -11.77 -21.57 -10.49
CA ALA A 236 -11.05 -21.75 -11.74
C ALA A 236 -11.42 -20.67 -12.78
N ASN A 237 -12.70 -20.32 -12.90
CA ASN A 237 -13.16 -19.22 -13.75
C ASN A 237 -12.66 -17.86 -13.24
N TYR A 238 -12.59 -17.67 -11.93
CA TYR A 238 -12.08 -16.44 -11.33
C TYR A 238 -10.57 -16.26 -11.56
N ILE A 239 -9.78 -17.33 -11.55
CA ILE A 239 -8.35 -17.29 -11.92
C ILE A 239 -8.19 -16.80 -13.36
N GLY A 240 -8.98 -17.33 -14.29
CA GLY A 240 -8.99 -16.87 -15.68
C GLY A 240 -9.42 -15.39 -15.80
N TYR A 241 -10.48 -15.00 -15.10
CA TYR A 241 -10.92 -13.60 -15.04
C TYR A 241 -9.82 -12.67 -14.51
N LYS A 242 -9.14 -13.05 -13.43
CA LYS A 242 -8.01 -12.27 -12.89
C LYS A 242 -6.87 -12.15 -13.89
N ALA A 243 -6.52 -13.24 -14.59
CA ALA A 243 -5.50 -13.21 -15.64
C ALA A 243 -5.85 -12.24 -16.77
N VAL A 244 -7.12 -12.21 -17.22
CA VAL A 244 -7.60 -11.26 -18.22
C VAL A 244 -7.49 -9.81 -17.72
N VAL A 245 -7.92 -9.53 -16.49
CA VAL A 245 -7.82 -8.17 -15.91
C VAL A 245 -6.36 -7.73 -15.79
N GLU A 246 -5.47 -8.61 -15.34
CA GLU A 246 -4.04 -8.28 -15.23
C GLU A 246 -3.35 -8.02 -16.57
N LEU A 247 -3.85 -8.64 -17.64
CA LEU A 247 -3.35 -8.46 -19.01
C LEU A 247 -4.12 -7.38 -19.80
N SER A 248 -5.18 -6.79 -19.23
CA SER A 248 -6.14 -5.94 -19.95
C SER A 248 -5.50 -4.80 -20.73
N SER A 249 -4.43 -4.20 -20.19
CA SER A 249 -3.68 -3.13 -20.85
C SER A 249 -2.91 -3.58 -22.11
N ALA A 250 -2.82 -4.89 -22.35
CA ALA A 250 -2.19 -5.50 -23.51
C ALA A 250 -3.18 -6.17 -24.47
N LEU A 251 -4.46 -6.18 -24.14
CA LEU A 251 -5.50 -6.88 -24.90
C LEU A 251 -6.23 -5.98 -25.93
N GLY A 252 -5.87 -4.71 -26.03
CA GLY A 252 -6.45 -3.77 -26.96
C GLY A 252 -7.76 -3.13 -26.48
N GLN A 253 -8.45 -2.46 -27.41
CA GLN A 253 -9.65 -1.67 -27.10
C GLN A 253 -10.81 -2.53 -26.56
N ASP A 254 -10.88 -3.80 -26.94
CA ASP A 254 -11.95 -4.68 -26.48
C ASP A 254 -11.92 -4.94 -24.96
N ALA A 255 -10.77 -4.73 -24.31
CA ALA A 255 -10.55 -4.90 -22.87
C ALA A 255 -10.35 -3.57 -22.09
N ASP A 256 -10.49 -2.41 -22.74
CA ASP A 256 -10.24 -1.10 -22.13
C ASP A 256 -11.09 -0.83 -20.88
N TYR A 257 -12.32 -1.34 -20.88
CA TYR A 257 -13.23 -1.19 -19.73
C TYR A 257 -12.74 -1.91 -18.45
N LEU A 258 -11.73 -2.78 -18.54
CA LEU A 258 -11.12 -3.47 -17.40
C LEU A 258 -9.98 -2.67 -16.76
N GLN A 259 -9.41 -1.70 -17.45
CA GLN A 259 -8.25 -0.94 -16.98
C GLN A 259 -8.48 -0.26 -15.62
N PRO A 260 -9.65 0.32 -15.33
CA PRO A 260 -9.93 0.88 -14.01
C PRO A 260 -9.79 -0.14 -12.86
N LEU A 261 -9.91 -1.45 -13.15
CA LEU A 261 -9.76 -2.49 -12.13
C LEU A 261 -8.30 -2.81 -11.80
N THR A 262 -7.34 -2.41 -12.63
CA THR A 262 -5.93 -2.77 -12.47
C THR A 262 -5.22 -1.98 -11.37
N HIS A 263 -5.75 -0.82 -10.96
CA HIS A 263 -5.11 0.11 -10.03
C HIS A 263 -6.13 0.92 -9.20
N ASP A 264 -5.66 1.52 -8.11
CA ASP A 264 -6.47 2.37 -7.22
C ASP A 264 -6.21 3.89 -7.45
N TYR A 265 -5.41 4.26 -8.45
CA TYR A 265 -5.05 5.64 -8.71
C TYR A 265 -6.17 6.40 -9.45
N HIS A 266 -6.38 7.66 -9.05
CA HIS A 266 -7.16 8.64 -9.79
C HIS A 266 -6.21 9.76 -10.25
N ILE A 267 -5.89 9.77 -11.54
CA ILE A 267 -5.02 10.76 -12.18
C ILE A 267 -5.87 11.47 -13.22
N THR A 268 -6.03 12.78 -13.07
CA THR A 268 -6.98 13.57 -13.88
C THR A 268 -6.48 13.87 -15.29
N ASP A 269 -5.15 14.01 -15.46
CA ASP A 269 -4.53 14.46 -16.70
C ASP A 269 -3.98 13.32 -17.58
N LEU A 270 -4.14 12.07 -17.15
CA LEU A 270 -3.74 10.88 -17.90
C LEU A 270 -4.97 10.02 -18.20
N SER A 271 -4.97 9.38 -19.37
CA SER A 271 -6.00 8.38 -19.66
C SER A 271 -5.85 7.16 -18.75
N GLU A 272 -6.94 6.46 -18.46
CA GLU A 272 -6.92 5.20 -17.69
C GLU A 272 -5.94 4.19 -18.31
N LEU A 273 -5.84 4.14 -19.64
CA LEU A 273 -4.86 3.29 -20.34
C LEU A 273 -3.42 3.66 -19.99
N GLN A 274 -3.07 4.94 -19.97
CA GLN A 274 -1.72 5.38 -19.61
C GLN A 274 -1.37 4.98 -18.18
N VAL A 275 -2.31 5.14 -17.27
CA VAL A 275 -2.13 4.74 -15.87
C VAL A 275 -2.00 3.22 -15.77
N ALA A 276 -2.85 2.45 -16.44
CA ALA A 276 -2.79 0.99 -16.46
C ALA A 276 -1.47 0.47 -17.04
N CYS A 277 -0.96 1.09 -18.11
CA CYS A 277 0.35 0.74 -18.68
C CYS A 277 1.50 0.99 -17.70
N MET A 278 1.46 2.06 -16.92
CA MET A 278 2.48 2.34 -15.91
C MET A 278 2.39 1.36 -14.74
N VAL A 279 1.18 1.05 -14.29
CA VAL A 279 0.96 0.03 -13.24
C VAL A 279 1.42 -1.35 -13.69
N LEU A 280 1.17 -1.68 -14.96
CA LEU A 280 1.71 -2.90 -15.55
C LEU A 280 3.23 -2.95 -15.46
N LEU A 281 3.92 -1.87 -15.86
CA LEU A 281 5.39 -1.81 -15.77
C LEU A 281 5.88 -1.95 -14.32
N GLU A 282 5.19 -1.35 -13.36
CA GLU A 282 5.52 -1.50 -11.96
C GLU A 282 5.39 -2.94 -11.49
N LYS A 283 4.35 -3.65 -11.91
CA LYS A 283 4.18 -5.08 -11.63
C LYS A 283 5.26 -5.95 -12.27
N LEU A 284 5.69 -5.61 -13.50
CA LEU A 284 6.71 -6.36 -14.23
C LEU A 284 8.12 -6.12 -13.66
N TYR A 285 8.44 -4.87 -13.36
CA TYR A 285 9.79 -4.44 -12.98
C TYR A 285 9.87 -3.92 -11.55
N HIS A 286 8.77 -3.99 -10.80
CA HIS A 286 8.66 -3.58 -9.40
C HIS A 286 9.36 -2.23 -9.15
N HIS A 287 10.24 -2.15 -8.15
CA HIS A 287 10.98 -0.92 -7.83
C HIS A 287 11.88 -0.40 -8.96
N GLY A 288 12.14 -1.21 -10.00
CA GLY A 288 12.93 -0.80 -11.16
C GLY A 288 12.37 0.42 -11.87
N ILE A 289 11.05 0.59 -11.89
CA ILE A 289 10.42 1.80 -12.44
C ILE A 289 10.78 3.02 -11.58
N GLY A 290 10.80 2.90 -10.27
CA GLY A 290 11.27 3.97 -9.38
C GLY A 290 12.76 4.31 -9.60
N ILE A 291 13.59 3.30 -9.85
CA ILE A 291 15.01 3.50 -10.20
C ILE A 291 15.13 4.16 -11.57
N ALA A 292 14.38 3.69 -12.56
CA ALA A 292 14.33 4.26 -13.89
C ALA A 292 13.97 5.75 -13.87
N ALA A 293 12.94 6.10 -13.12
CA ALA A 293 12.54 7.49 -12.94
C ALA A 293 13.65 8.36 -12.33
N ARG A 294 14.38 7.83 -11.37
CA ARG A 294 15.53 8.55 -10.78
C ARG A 294 16.64 8.79 -11.79
N LEU A 295 16.94 7.80 -12.64
CA LEU A 295 17.98 7.90 -13.66
C LEU A 295 17.61 8.91 -14.76
N THR A 296 16.31 9.07 -15.02
CA THR A 296 15.80 9.94 -16.10
C THR A 296 15.62 11.39 -15.67
N LEU A 297 15.39 11.64 -14.39
CA LEU A 297 15.33 13.01 -13.84
C LEU A 297 16.70 13.70 -13.80
N GLY A 298 17.75 13.02 -14.25
CA GLY A 298 19.09 13.57 -14.49
C GLY A 298 20.09 13.34 -13.34
N LYS A 299 21.38 13.48 -13.66
CA LYS A 299 22.49 13.28 -12.69
C LYS A 299 22.37 14.25 -11.50
N ASP A 300 21.92 15.47 -11.73
CA ASP A 300 21.75 16.47 -10.67
C ASP A 300 20.64 16.10 -9.70
N PHE A 301 19.53 15.51 -10.19
CA PHE A 301 18.47 15.00 -9.35
C PHE A 301 18.96 13.82 -8.50
N ALA A 302 19.64 12.85 -9.11
CA ALA A 302 20.16 11.69 -8.38
C ALA A 302 21.16 12.12 -7.28
N THR A 303 21.99 13.12 -7.55
CA THR A 303 22.96 13.66 -6.58
C THR A 303 22.26 14.48 -5.49
N THR A 304 21.36 15.38 -5.85
CA THR A 304 20.56 16.19 -4.91
C THR A 304 19.67 15.30 -4.05
N TYR A 305 19.07 14.28 -4.64
CA TYR A 305 18.24 13.32 -3.95
C TYR A 305 19.06 12.51 -2.92
N ARG A 306 20.21 12.00 -3.31
CA ARG A 306 21.08 11.17 -2.46
C ARG A 306 21.68 11.97 -1.30
N THR A 307 22.11 13.19 -1.56
CA THR A 307 22.83 14.02 -0.57
C THR A 307 21.90 14.87 0.28
N HIS A 308 20.80 15.39 -0.27
CA HIS A 308 19.90 16.28 0.45
C HIS A 308 18.67 15.58 1.02
N PHE A 309 17.87 14.91 0.17
CA PHE A 309 16.58 14.38 0.65
C PHE A 309 16.73 13.17 1.54
N ASN A 310 17.57 12.21 1.17
CA ASN A 310 17.81 11.03 1.99
C ASN A 310 18.43 11.42 3.35
N SER A 311 19.33 12.40 3.35
CA SER A 311 19.93 12.95 4.56
C SER A 311 18.91 13.73 5.40
N GLN A 312 18.06 14.57 4.78
CA GLN A 312 17.04 15.35 5.50
C GLN A 312 15.96 14.46 6.09
N LEU A 313 15.42 13.52 5.31
CA LEU A 313 14.39 12.59 5.79
C LEU A 313 14.94 11.61 6.83
N GLY A 314 16.16 11.12 6.66
CA GLY A 314 16.83 10.33 7.68
C GLY A 314 17.06 11.14 8.97
N THR A 315 17.31 12.44 8.87
CA THR A 315 17.42 13.33 10.03
C THR A 315 16.05 13.54 10.68
N ILE A 316 15.00 13.80 9.89
CA ILE A 316 13.62 13.91 10.38
C ILE A 316 13.21 12.61 11.08
N PHE A 317 13.51 11.46 10.51
CA PHE A 317 13.21 10.17 11.13
C PHE A 317 13.91 9.98 12.47
N ARG A 318 15.23 10.26 12.54
CA ARG A 318 15.98 10.19 13.80
C ARG A 318 15.43 11.14 14.87
N VAL A 319 15.12 12.38 14.49
CA VAL A 319 14.53 13.37 15.41
C VAL A 319 13.13 12.93 15.84
N THR A 320 12.34 12.37 14.93
CA THR A 320 11.03 11.78 15.24
C THR A 320 11.16 10.67 16.28
N LYS A 321 12.07 9.71 16.07
CA LYS A 321 12.32 8.62 17.04
C LYS A 321 12.70 9.18 18.41
N THR A 322 13.68 10.08 18.44
CA THR A 322 14.13 10.70 19.70
C THR A 322 12.99 11.40 20.44
N LEU A 323 12.18 12.17 19.73
CA LEU A 323 11.04 12.87 20.33
C LEU A 323 10.00 11.87 20.85
N LEU A 324 9.65 10.84 20.09
CA LEU A 324 8.70 9.82 20.51
C LEU A 324 9.21 9.03 21.73
N VAL A 325 10.50 8.71 21.77
CA VAL A 325 11.14 8.10 22.95
C VAL A 325 10.90 8.99 24.20
N HIS A 326 11.20 10.28 24.12
CA HIS A 326 10.95 11.21 25.24
C HIS A 326 9.47 11.31 25.62
N MET A 327 8.57 11.22 24.64
CA MET A 327 7.13 11.29 24.89
C MET A 327 6.60 10.01 25.54
N VAL A 328 7.11 8.85 25.15
CA VAL A 328 6.72 7.54 25.70
C VAL A 328 7.13 7.42 27.17
N VAL A 329 8.37 7.75 27.52
CA VAL A 329 8.85 7.66 28.92
C VAL A 329 8.28 8.73 29.82
N SER A 330 7.61 9.74 29.27
CA SER A 330 7.03 10.77 30.11
C SER A 330 5.76 10.26 30.80
N LEU A 331 5.55 10.68 32.05
CA LEU A 331 4.31 10.42 32.82
C LEU A 331 3.02 10.93 32.12
N ARG A 332 3.14 11.48 30.93
CA ARG A 332 2.07 12.08 30.13
C ARG A 332 1.77 11.28 28.87
N SER A 333 2.47 10.18 28.69
CA SER A 333 2.15 9.19 27.67
C SER A 333 0.80 8.55 27.94
N TRP A 334 0.17 8.07 26.88
CA TRP A 334 -0.97 7.15 26.99
C TRP A 334 -0.48 5.70 27.17
N ILE A 335 0.79 5.42 26.88
CA ILE A 335 1.44 4.12 27.12
C ILE A 335 1.82 4.06 28.60
N ASP A 336 1.41 2.99 29.25
CA ASP A 336 1.74 2.73 30.65
C ASP A 336 3.26 2.57 30.83
N PRO A 337 3.84 3.03 31.95
CA PRO A 337 5.27 2.86 32.22
C PRO A 337 5.77 1.41 32.13
N LEU A 338 4.93 0.41 32.43
CA LEU A 338 5.27 -1.02 32.31
C LEU A 338 5.50 -1.43 30.85
N ASP A 339 4.75 -0.85 29.93
CA ASP A 339 4.83 -1.15 28.50
C ASP A 339 5.87 -0.30 27.77
N SER A 340 6.39 0.74 28.45
CA SER A 340 7.32 1.69 27.84
C SER A 340 8.62 1.04 27.35
N GLY A 341 9.07 -0.02 28.00
CA GLY A 341 10.27 -0.78 27.61
C GLY A 341 10.18 -1.32 26.19
N ILE A 342 9.10 -2.04 25.87
CA ILE A 342 8.87 -2.61 24.53
C ILE A 342 8.62 -1.51 23.49
N ALA A 343 7.85 -0.48 23.86
CA ALA A 343 7.63 0.68 23.00
C ALA A 343 8.94 1.36 22.59
N LEU A 344 9.89 1.52 23.53
CA LEU A 344 11.22 2.09 23.29
C LEU A 344 12.07 1.19 22.40
N GLN A 345 12.06 -0.13 22.64
CA GLN A 345 12.78 -1.09 21.82
C GLN A 345 12.25 -1.06 20.39
N LYS A 346 10.93 -1.06 20.19
CA LYS A 346 10.32 -0.92 18.85
C LYS A 346 10.74 0.37 18.15
N LEU A 347 10.73 1.50 18.82
CA LEU A 347 11.22 2.76 18.24
C LEU A 347 12.71 2.70 17.90
N ASN A 348 13.54 2.11 18.77
CA ASN A 348 14.98 2.04 18.55
C ASN A 348 15.36 1.11 17.41
N THR A 349 14.70 -0.04 17.30
CA THR A 349 14.95 -1.06 16.25
C THR A 349 14.19 -0.77 14.95
N MET A 350 13.33 0.26 14.92
CA MET A 350 12.58 0.61 13.72
C MET A 350 13.52 1.03 12.59
N ASP A 351 13.44 0.32 11.47
CA ASP A 351 14.13 0.65 10.24
C ASP A 351 13.35 1.66 9.40
N PHE A 352 14.06 2.40 8.58
CA PHE A 352 13.50 3.43 7.73
C PHE A 352 14.03 3.34 6.32
N VAL A 353 13.11 3.27 5.37
CA VAL A 353 13.43 3.29 3.95
C VAL A 353 12.64 4.37 3.25
N PHE A 354 13.34 5.11 2.43
CA PHE A 354 12.81 6.19 1.64
C PHE A 354 12.97 5.92 0.15
N GLY A 355 11.87 5.99 -0.57
CA GLY A 355 11.83 5.74 -2.01
C GLY A 355 12.18 4.28 -2.35
N ALA A 356 12.97 4.07 -3.39
CA ALA A 356 13.56 2.77 -3.71
C ALA A 356 14.97 2.72 -3.16
N GLN A 357 15.31 1.71 -2.38
CA GLN A 357 16.72 1.48 -2.03
C GLN A 357 17.49 1.03 -3.27
N TYR A 358 18.71 1.55 -3.40
CA TYR A 358 19.69 1.00 -4.33
C TYR A 358 20.22 -0.29 -3.72
N ASN A 359 19.55 -1.38 -3.93
CA ASN A 359 20.12 -2.67 -3.61
C ASN A 359 20.78 -3.25 -4.86
N LEU A 360 22.04 -3.69 -4.73
CA LEU A 360 22.79 -4.33 -5.80
C LEU A 360 22.06 -5.52 -6.44
N LEU A 361 21.21 -6.20 -5.67
CA LEU A 361 20.43 -7.34 -6.15
C LEU A 361 19.19 -6.96 -6.94
N GLU A 362 18.53 -5.85 -6.62
CA GLU A 362 17.53 -5.32 -7.53
C GLU A 362 18.18 -5.04 -8.89
N TYR A 363 19.39 -4.49 -8.90
CA TYR A 363 20.13 -4.31 -10.13
C TYR A 363 20.47 -5.65 -10.81
N GLU A 364 20.81 -6.70 -10.05
CA GLU A 364 21.02 -8.05 -10.60
C GLU A 364 19.72 -8.69 -11.11
N LEU A 365 18.60 -8.51 -10.41
CA LEU A 365 17.30 -8.95 -10.89
C LEU A 365 16.96 -8.27 -12.22
N TYR A 366 17.18 -6.96 -12.33
CA TYR A 366 16.96 -6.23 -13.57
C TYR A 366 17.98 -6.59 -14.65
N ARG A 367 19.22 -6.88 -14.26
CA ARG A 367 20.23 -7.42 -15.19
C ARG A 367 19.81 -8.80 -15.70
N LYS A 368 19.27 -9.65 -14.84
CA LYS A 368 18.73 -10.97 -15.23
C LYS A 368 17.48 -10.82 -16.11
N THR A 369 16.55 -9.91 -15.78
CA THR A 369 15.38 -9.65 -16.64
C THR A 369 15.78 -9.07 -17.97
N SER A 370 16.83 -8.28 -18.06
CA SER A 370 17.35 -7.77 -19.34
C SER A 370 17.97 -8.84 -20.22
N THR A 371 18.28 -10.04 -19.71
CA THR A 371 18.67 -11.19 -20.52
C THR A 371 17.48 -11.86 -21.22
N LEU A 372 16.26 -11.52 -20.84
CA LEU A 372 15.08 -11.99 -21.57
C LEU A 372 15.01 -11.29 -22.94
N PHE A 373 15.25 -12.06 -23.97
CA PHE A 373 15.06 -11.58 -25.34
C PHE A 373 13.59 -11.23 -25.55
N ILE A 374 13.30 -10.00 -25.97
CA ILE A 374 11.97 -9.57 -26.39
C ILE A 374 11.89 -9.71 -27.92
N ASP A 375 11.04 -10.59 -28.37
CA ASP A 375 10.71 -10.72 -29.80
C ASP A 375 9.68 -9.64 -30.16
N GLU A 376 10.05 -8.71 -31.04
CA GLU A 376 9.17 -7.62 -31.49
C GLU A 376 7.93 -8.12 -32.23
N THR A 377 7.97 -9.35 -32.74
CA THR A 377 6.87 -10.00 -33.47
C THR A 377 5.92 -10.75 -32.55
N GLU A 378 6.34 -11.00 -31.31
CA GLU A 378 5.50 -11.66 -30.31
C GLU A 378 4.34 -10.76 -29.88
N ALA A 379 3.16 -11.34 -29.70
CA ALA A 379 2.01 -10.61 -29.17
C ALA A 379 2.30 -10.07 -27.76
N LEU A 380 1.98 -8.80 -27.50
CA LEU A 380 2.28 -8.14 -26.24
C LEU A 380 1.81 -8.92 -24.99
N PRO A 381 0.62 -9.57 -24.96
CA PRO A 381 0.22 -10.39 -23.81
C PRO A 381 1.16 -11.57 -23.55
N ALA A 382 1.73 -12.19 -24.58
CA ALA A 382 2.69 -13.29 -24.42
C ALA A 382 4.02 -12.79 -23.83
N THR A 383 4.52 -11.66 -24.34
CA THR A 383 5.72 -11.00 -23.81
C THR A 383 5.53 -10.65 -22.33
N ILE A 384 4.39 -10.04 -21.97
CA ILE A 384 4.06 -9.69 -20.59
C ILE A 384 3.99 -10.92 -19.71
N PHE A 385 3.28 -11.97 -20.15
CA PHE A 385 3.17 -13.23 -19.41
C PHE A 385 4.55 -13.85 -19.13
N ARG A 386 5.43 -13.84 -20.13
CA ARG A 386 6.79 -14.37 -20.00
C ARG A 386 7.63 -13.58 -18.98
N ILE A 387 7.53 -12.24 -19.01
CA ILE A 387 8.22 -11.38 -18.02
C ILE A 387 7.63 -11.60 -16.62
N PHE A 388 6.32 -11.67 -16.48
CA PHE A 388 5.67 -12.01 -15.20
C PHE A 388 6.17 -13.34 -14.65
N THR A 389 6.19 -14.38 -15.48
CA THR A 389 6.65 -15.71 -15.08
C THR A 389 8.09 -15.68 -14.60
N PHE A 390 8.96 -14.96 -15.31
CA PHE A 390 10.35 -14.82 -14.94
C PHE A 390 10.53 -14.03 -13.62
N ALA A 391 9.90 -12.85 -13.52
CA ALA A 391 9.98 -12.01 -12.33
C ALA A 391 9.38 -12.71 -11.09
N SER A 392 8.32 -13.48 -11.29
CA SER A 392 7.70 -14.26 -10.22
C SER A 392 8.57 -15.42 -9.78
N ALA A 393 9.21 -16.14 -10.71
CA ALA A 393 10.17 -17.19 -10.37
C ALA A 393 11.33 -16.65 -9.53
N ALA A 394 11.95 -15.54 -9.97
CA ALA A 394 13.02 -14.89 -9.23
C ALA A 394 12.58 -14.41 -7.83
N TYR A 395 11.35 -13.94 -7.69
CA TYR A 395 10.77 -13.55 -6.41
C TYR A 395 10.66 -14.74 -5.43
N TRP A 396 10.16 -15.89 -5.90
CA TRP A 396 10.03 -17.07 -5.04
C TRP A 396 11.38 -17.75 -4.76
N GLU A 397 12.32 -17.72 -5.71
CA GLU A 397 13.68 -18.20 -5.51
C GLU A 397 14.44 -17.39 -4.45
N SER A 398 14.02 -16.15 -4.19
CA SER A 398 14.63 -15.32 -3.16
C SER A 398 14.49 -15.88 -1.75
N LEU A 399 13.49 -16.70 -1.47
CA LEU A 399 13.33 -17.40 -0.19
C LEU A 399 14.48 -18.36 0.11
N ALA A 400 15.16 -18.89 -0.92
CA ALA A 400 16.27 -19.82 -0.76
C ALA A 400 17.60 -19.11 -0.48
N ASN A 401 17.70 -17.85 -0.84
CA ASN A 401 18.93 -17.09 -0.75
C ASN A 401 18.87 -16.17 0.47
N ASP A 402 19.44 -16.63 1.58
CA ASP A 402 19.58 -15.91 2.86
C ASP A 402 20.49 -14.67 2.74
N SER A 403 20.50 -14.03 1.58
CA SER A 403 21.38 -12.89 1.33
C SER A 403 20.71 -11.60 1.83
N GLU A 404 21.49 -10.77 2.54
CA GLU A 404 21.12 -9.40 2.98
C GLU A 404 20.50 -8.53 1.88
N ALA A 405 20.62 -8.98 0.66
CA ALA A 405 20.19 -8.32 -0.55
C ALA A 405 18.65 -8.31 -0.75
N TYR A 406 17.92 -9.23 -0.13
CA TYR A 406 16.46 -9.26 -0.15
C TYR A 406 15.83 -8.54 1.06
N ASP A 407 16.63 -7.84 1.85
CA ASP A 407 16.19 -7.05 3.00
C ASP A 407 15.11 -6.01 2.68
N ASN A 408 14.76 -5.84 1.41
CA ASN A 408 13.97 -4.74 0.90
C ASN A 408 12.83 -5.14 -0.06
N LEU A 409 12.26 -6.33 0.12
CA LEU A 409 11.04 -6.72 -0.60
C LEU A 409 9.85 -5.95 -0.01
N TYR A 410 9.69 -4.70 -0.47
CA TYR A 410 8.53 -3.90 -0.10
C TYR A 410 7.30 -4.37 -0.88
N THR A 411 6.18 -4.41 -0.18
CA THR A 411 4.89 -4.68 -0.82
C THR A 411 4.28 -3.42 -1.43
N SER A 412 4.78 -2.26 -1.02
CA SER A 412 4.29 -0.96 -1.47
C SER A 412 4.90 -0.51 -2.77
N THR A 413 4.07 0.09 -3.59
CA THR A 413 4.48 0.73 -4.83
C THR A 413 5.19 2.07 -4.57
N VAL A 414 6.14 2.44 -5.42
CA VAL A 414 6.82 3.75 -5.34
C VAL A 414 5.88 4.92 -5.61
N PHE A 415 4.70 4.66 -6.18
CA PHE A 415 3.67 5.63 -6.52
C PHE A 415 2.62 5.84 -5.44
N GLN A 416 2.67 5.06 -4.35
CA GLN A 416 1.70 5.20 -3.27
C GLN A 416 1.82 6.59 -2.62
N PRO A 417 0.72 7.34 -2.46
CA PRO A 417 0.76 8.71 -1.93
C PRO A 417 0.87 8.77 -0.40
N SER A 418 1.09 7.64 0.26
CA SER A 418 1.20 7.54 1.72
C SER A 418 2.32 6.59 2.13
N HIS A 419 2.77 6.75 3.39
CA HIS A 419 3.71 5.80 4.00
C HIS A 419 3.07 4.45 4.27
N GLU A 420 3.92 3.42 4.39
CA GLU A 420 3.56 2.10 4.90
C GLU A 420 4.44 1.77 6.10
N TYR A 421 3.83 1.18 7.13
CA TYR A 421 4.56 0.57 8.23
C TYR A 421 4.31 -0.94 8.20
N GLN A 422 5.38 -1.69 8.14
CA GLN A 422 5.36 -3.15 8.13
C GLN A 422 5.65 -3.66 9.56
N GLU A 423 4.64 -4.22 10.19
CA GLU A 423 4.68 -4.58 11.61
C GLU A 423 5.75 -5.64 11.90
N LEU A 424 5.83 -6.69 11.09
CA LEU A 424 6.78 -7.79 11.30
C LEU A 424 8.22 -7.39 11.04
N SER A 425 8.46 -6.55 10.05
CA SER A 425 9.80 -6.03 9.75
C SER A 425 10.18 -4.86 10.66
N ASN A 426 9.23 -4.32 11.42
CA ASN A 426 9.36 -3.04 12.13
C ASN A 426 9.95 -1.94 11.23
N LEU A 427 9.48 -1.89 10.00
CA LEU A 427 10.01 -1.06 8.93
C LEU A 427 9.02 0.03 8.54
N LEU A 428 9.50 1.26 8.52
CA LEU A 428 8.78 2.39 7.94
C LEU A 428 9.28 2.66 6.52
N PHE A 429 8.39 2.47 5.55
CA PHE A 429 8.62 2.80 4.15
C PHE A 429 7.89 4.09 3.78
N VAL A 430 8.61 5.06 3.21
CA VAL A 430 8.04 6.31 2.65
C VAL A 430 8.29 6.33 1.15
N PRO A 431 7.25 6.15 0.31
CA PRO A 431 7.40 6.07 -1.14
C PRO A 431 7.89 7.36 -1.78
N HIS A 432 8.41 7.26 -2.99
CA HIS A 432 8.83 8.40 -3.79
C HIS A 432 7.73 9.42 -4.02
N ALA A 433 6.51 8.96 -4.27
CA ALA A 433 5.36 9.82 -4.51
C ALA A 433 5.10 10.82 -3.38
N VAL A 434 5.43 10.46 -2.13
CA VAL A 434 5.25 11.35 -0.96
C VAL A 434 6.18 12.56 -1.02
N VAL A 435 7.31 12.46 -1.71
CA VAL A 435 8.35 13.50 -1.70
C VAL A 435 8.64 14.09 -3.08
N SER A 436 8.05 13.55 -4.13
CA SER A 436 8.34 13.97 -5.49
C SER A 436 8.04 15.47 -5.70
N PHE A 437 6.99 16.01 -5.08
CA PHE A 437 6.69 17.44 -5.14
C PHE A 437 7.75 18.34 -4.48
N MET A 438 8.61 17.77 -3.62
CA MET A 438 9.71 18.53 -3.00
C MET A 438 10.77 18.99 -4.00
N ASN A 439 10.83 18.39 -5.19
CA ASN A 439 11.71 18.84 -6.27
C ASN A 439 11.39 20.27 -6.74
N HIS A 440 10.15 20.69 -6.55
CA HIS A 440 9.68 22.03 -6.90
C HIS A 440 9.78 23.01 -5.74
N ILE A 441 10.15 22.53 -4.54
CA ILE A 441 10.30 23.36 -3.35
C ILE A 441 11.78 23.61 -3.12
N THR A 442 12.23 24.83 -3.42
CA THR A 442 13.62 25.24 -3.17
C THR A 442 13.98 25.08 -1.69
N ASN A 443 15.24 24.73 -1.42
CA ASN A 443 15.85 24.29 -0.15
C ASN A 443 15.60 25.14 1.13
N LYS A 444 14.68 26.09 1.13
CA LYS A 444 14.49 27.03 2.25
C LYS A 444 13.10 27.03 2.88
N ILE A 445 12.17 26.14 2.47
CA ILE A 445 10.78 26.28 2.91
C ILE A 445 10.36 25.13 3.83
N HIS A 446 10.89 25.14 5.05
CA HIS A 446 10.50 24.24 6.14
C HIS A 446 8.98 24.14 6.41
N PRO A 447 8.17 25.22 6.24
CA PRO A 447 6.73 25.13 6.44
C PRO A 447 5.98 24.12 5.57
N PHE A 448 6.56 23.70 4.45
CA PHE A 448 6.00 22.65 3.59
C PHE A 448 6.51 21.26 3.98
N LEU A 449 7.80 21.15 4.28
CA LEU A 449 8.44 19.87 4.57
C LEU A 449 7.76 19.15 5.76
N TYR A 450 7.51 19.85 6.85
CA TYR A 450 6.96 19.24 8.05
C TYR A 450 5.51 18.79 7.91
N PRO A 451 4.55 19.64 7.53
CA PRO A 451 3.14 19.25 7.50
C PRO A 451 2.77 18.33 6.34
N VAL A 452 3.61 18.25 5.29
CA VAL A 452 3.29 17.50 4.08
C VAL A 452 4.09 16.19 3.99
N VAL A 453 5.35 16.18 4.39
CA VAL A 453 6.24 15.01 4.28
C VAL A 453 6.54 14.40 5.64
N ALA A 454 7.03 15.20 6.59
CA ALA A 454 7.42 14.67 7.89
C ALA A 454 6.22 14.11 8.68
N ILE A 455 4.99 14.50 8.33
CA ILE A 455 3.77 13.90 8.90
C ILE A 455 3.68 12.40 8.58
N HIS A 456 4.12 11.97 7.39
CA HIS A 456 4.14 10.55 7.01
C HIS A 456 5.16 9.78 7.85
N VAL A 457 6.32 10.37 8.11
CA VAL A 457 7.33 9.78 8.99
C VAL A 457 6.81 9.66 10.43
N MET A 458 6.19 10.72 10.94
CA MET A 458 5.63 10.74 12.29
C MET A 458 4.50 9.74 12.46
N ARG A 459 3.54 9.70 11.54
CA ARG A 459 2.41 8.77 11.58
C ARG A 459 2.88 7.32 11.47
N GLY A 460 3.83 7.06 10.56
CA GLY A 460 4.38 5.72 10.38
C GLY A 460 5.12 5.22 11.63
N ALA A 461 5.93 6.06 12.25
CA ALA A 461 6.60 5.70 13.50
C ALA A 461 5.61 5.46 14.65
N LEU A 462 4.55 6.27 14.74
CA LEU A 462 3.48 6.09 15.72
C LEU A 462 2.67 4.81 15.48
N ARG A 463 2.51 4.37 14.23
CA ARG A 463 1.75 3.15 13.92
C ARG A 463 2.34 1.92 14.60
N GLY A 464 3.65 1.86 14.76
CA GLY A 464 4.31 0.81 15.54
C GLY A 464 3.94 0.79 17.02
N LEU A 465 3.41 1.89 17.56
CA LEU A 465 3.00 2.03 18.95
C LEU A 465 1.49 1.96 19.16
N THR A 466 0.68 2.05 18.10
CA THR A 466 -0.77 1.98 18.16
C THR A 466 -1.27 0.54 18.14
N ARG A 467 -2.56 0.36 17.99
CA ARG A 467 -3.20 -0.96 18.03
C ARG A 467 -2.56 -1.94 17.04
N ALA A 468 -2.30 -1.53 15.79
CA ALA A 468 -1.67 -2.39 14.80
C ALA A 468 -0.31 -2.92 15.29
N GLY A 469 0.51 -2.06 15.88
CA GLY A 469 1.83 -2.42 16.42
C GLY A 469 1.81 -3.10 17.78
N SER A 470 0.66 -3.14 18.50
CA SER A 470 0.59 -3.66 19.88
C SER A 470 0.66 -5.18 19.99
N PHE A 471 0.49 -5.89 18.88
CA PHE A 471 0.44 -7.37 18.86
C PHE A 471 1.72 -8.01 18.37
N ILE A 472 2.66 -7.19 17.93
CA ILE A 472 3.98 -7.63 17.49
C ILE A 472 5.00 -6.84 18.31
N ASP A 473 5.80 -7.55 19.09
CA ASP A 473 6.85 -6.94 19.89
C ASP A 473 8.07 -6.53 19.04
N ASP A 474 9.12 -6.11 19.68
CA ASP A 474 10.37 -5.68 19.03
C ASP A 474 11.16 -6.83 18.42
N GLN A 475 10.84 -8.09 18.78
CA GLN A 475 11.45 -9.30 18.23
C GLN A 475 10.60 -9.93 17.12
N SER A 476 9.59 -9.22 16.63
CA SER A 476 8.61 -9.72 15.65
C SER A 476 7.82 -10.95 16.11
N ALA A 477 7.82 -11.21 17.42
CA ALA A 477 6.95 -12.23 17.97
C ALA A 477 5.51 -11.71 18.04
N SER A 478 4.56 -12.59 17.71
CA SER A 478 3.12 -12.32 17.90
C SER A 478 2.81 -12.32 19.40
N ASN A 479 3.18 -11.25 20.07
CA ASN A 479 3.04 -11.06 21.50
C ASN A 479 2.34 -9.74 21.79
N ALA A 480 1.11 -9.82 22.31
CA ALA A 480 0.40 -8.62 22.76
C ALA A 480 1.14 -8.00 23.95
N TRP A 481 1.81 -6.90 23.70
CA TRP A 481 2.67 -6.26 24.71
C TRP A 481 1.99 -5.13 25.50
N TRP A 482 0.77 -4.76 25.12
CA TRP A 482 0.01 -3.77 25.89
C TRP A 482 -0.56 -4.37 27.18
N SER A 483 -0.34 -3.69 28.28
CA SER A 483 -1.07 -3.93 29.53
C SER A 483 -2.54 -3.50 29.41
N GLY A 484 -3.35 -3.93 30.36
CA GLY A 484 -4.73 -3.46 30.48
C GLY A 484 -4.82 -1.94 30.66
N ALA A 485 -3.83 -1.32 31.30
CA ALA A 485 -3.77 0.13 31.50
C ALA A 485 -3.55 0.88 30.18
N THR A 486 -2.60 0.46 29.35
CA THR A 486 -2.38 1.03 28.02
C THR A 486 -3.59 0.82 27.12
N THR A 487 -4.14 -0.40 27.12
CA THR A 487 -5.33 -0.74 26.34
C THR A 487 -6.51 0.17 26.69
N ASN A 488 -6.81 0.33 27.97
CA ASN A 488 -7.89 1.20 28.45
C ASN A 488 -7.65 2.67 28.10
N ALA A 489 -6.41 3.15 28.22
CA ALA A 489 -6.05 4.51 27.84
C ALA A 489 -6.28 4.75 26.35
N TYR A 490 -5.86 3.81 25.48
CA TYR A 490 -6.09 3.89 24.05
C TYR A 490 -7.58 3.90 23.69
N ILE A 491 -8.36 2.99 24.29
CA ILE A 491 -9.82 2.90 24.09
C ILE A 491 -10.50 4.22 24.49
N ASN A 492 -10.19 4.76 25.67
CA ASN A 492 -10.78 6.00 26.14
C ASN A 492 -10.47 7.20 25.22
N ILE A 493 -9.24 7.29 24.71
CA ILE A 493 -8.86 8.32 23.74
C ILE A 493 -9.59 8.11 22.43
N SER A 494 -9.62 6.87 21.92
CA SER A 494 -10.30 6.51 20.68
C SER A 494 -11.80 6.81 20.75
N ALA A 495 -12.48 6.47 21.84
CA ALA A 495 -13.89 6.80 22.06
C ALA A 495 -14.15 8.31 22.11
N CYS A 496 -13.25 9.08 22.75
CA CYS A 496 -13.31 10.54 22.73
C CYS A 496 -13.19 11.09 21.31
N LEU A 497 -12.21 10.59 20.53
CA LEU A 497 -12.03 10.99 19.14
C LEU A 497 -13.22 10.59 18.30
N GLN A 498 -13.69 9.35 18.42
CA GLN A 498 -14.87 8.86 17.71
C GLN A 498 -16.06 9.80 17.85
N SER A 499 -16.36 10.25 19.08
CA SER A 499 -17.45 11.20 19.32
C SER A 499 -17.28 12.55 18.59
N GLN A 500 -16.07 12.90 18.14
CA GLN A 500 -15.81 14.12 17.36
C GLN A 500 -15.87 13.90 15.85
N TYR A 501 -15.63 12.67 15.39
CA TYR A 501 -15.72 12.29 13.99
C TYR A 501 -17.13 11.81 13.60
N GLU A 502 -17.91 11.35 14.58
CA GLU A 502 -19.30 10.95 14.35
C GLU A 502 -20.19 12.18 14.12
N THR A 503 -20.64 12.32 12.89
CA THR A 503 -21.72 13.23 12.51
C THR A 503 -22.87 12.39 11.95
N PRO A 504 -24.09 12.95 11.82
CA PRO A 504 -25.19 12.25 11.13
C PRO A 504 -24.79 11.76 9.73
N GLU A 505 -23.79 12.41 9.13
CA GLU A 505 -23.26 12.10 7.80
C GLU A 505 -22.17 11.01 7.83
N THR A 506 -21.53 10.75 8.98
CA THR A 506 -20.35 9.86 9.10
C THR A 506 -20.53 8.72 10.11
N ARG A 507 -21.74 8.28 10.37
CA ARG A 507 -22.11 7.33 11.43
C ARG A 507 -21.42 5.95 11.41
N GLN A 508 -20.59 5.64 10.41
CA GLN A 508 -19.91 4.35 10.30
C GLN A 508 -18.44 4.56 9.88
N SER A 509 -17.58 4.91 10.85
CA SER A 509 -16.13 4.85 10.60
C SER A 509 -15.65 3.40 10.76
N SER A 510 -14.90 2.89 9.78
CA SER A 510 -14.20 1.61 9.90
C SER A 510 -13.13 1.65 11.01
N VAL A 511 -12.73 0.51 11.55
CA VAL A 511 -11.64 0.44 12.55
C VAL A 511 -10.32 0.99 11.97
N SER A 512 -10.08 0.77 10.67
CA SER A 512 -8.91 1.34 9.99
C SER A 512 -8.97 2.87 9.98
N ALA A 513 -10.13 3.46 9.68
CA ALA A 513 -10.31 4.92 9.75
C ALA A 513 -10.14 5.45 11.18
N MET A 514 -10.58 4.71 12.19
CA MET A 514 -10.38 5.07 13.60
C MET A 514 -8.90 5.13 13.97
N GLU A 515 -8.10 4.17 13.52
CA GLU A 515 -6.66 4.18 13.76
C GLU A 515 -5.99 5.34 13.02
N ASP A 516 -6.34 5.60 11.78
CA ASP A 516 -5.86 6.76 11.04
C ASP A 516 -6.24 8.09 11.71
N ASN A 517 -7.47 8.20 12.23
CA ASN A 517 -7.94 9.34 12.98
C ASN A 517 -7.15 9.52 14.29
N PHE A 518 -6.82 8.43 14.97
CA PHE A 518 -5.94 8.46 16.14
C PHE A 518 -4.55 8.95 15.77
N LEU A 519 -3.96 8.42 14.70
CA LEU A 519 -2.63 8.80 14.21
C LEU A 519 -2.56 10.28 13.79
N ASP A 520 -3.58 10.81 13.12
CA ASP A 520 -3.65 12.23 12.74
C ASP A 520 -3.62 13.12 13.99
N ASN A 521 -4.37 12.76 15.05
CA ASN A 521 -4.37 13.50 16.31
C ASN A 521 -3.07 13.31 17.11
N ALA A 522 -2.48 12.12 17.08
CA ALA A 522 -1.23 11.83 17.80
C ALA A 522 -0.01 12.52 17.15
N ALA A 523 0.03 12.58 15.83
CA ALA A 523 1.18 13.07 15.07
C ALA A 523 1.32 14.60 15.09
N LEU A 524 0.21 15.33 15.08
CA LEU A 524 0.21 16.78 14.82
C LEU A 524 0.94 17.59 15.89
N TYR A 525 0.77 17.24 17.17
CA TYR A 525 1.44 17.95 18.28
C TYR A 525 2.99 17.79 18.25
N PRO A 526 3.54 16.58 18.22
CA PRO A 526 4.99 16.41 18.14
C PRO A 526 5.58 17.00 16.85
N LEU A 527 4.89 16.86 15.74
CA LEU A 527 5.33 17.40 14.46
C LEU A 527 5.45 18.93 14.47
N PHE A 528 4.44 19.63 15.00
CA PHE A 528 4.49 21.09 15.13
C PHE A 528 5.59 21.54 16.08
N ARG A 529 5.84 20.78 17.15
CA ARG A 529 6.95 21.05 18.07
C ARG A 529 8.32 20.90 17.40
N MET A 530 8.51 19.85 16.61
CA MET A 530 9.73 19.67 15.82
C MET A 530 9.94 20.86 14.87
N TYR A 531 8.91 21.24 14.14
CA TYR A 531 8.93 22.37 13.23
C TYR A 531 9.37 23.68 13.91
N VAL A 532 8.74 24.06 15.02
CA VAL A 532 9.08 25.29 15.77
C VAL A 532 10.50 25.22 16.34
N THR A 533 10.94 24.06 16.82
CA THR A 533 12.31 23.87 17.35
C THR A 533 13.35 24.03 16.24
N ASP A 534 13.06 23.52 15.04
CA ASP A 534 13.97 23.59 13.91
C ASP A 534 14.04 25.02 13.33
N LEU A 535 12.92 25.71 13.25
CA LEU A 535 12.89 27.15 12.91
C LEU A 535 13.74 27.99 13.84
N ALA A 536 13.71 27.70 15.15
CA ALA A 536 14.51 28.43 16.14
C ALA A 536 16.02 28.21 15.95
N LYS A 537 16.44 27.02 15.49
CA LYS A 537 17.86 26.71 15.21
C LYS A 537 18.38 27.42 13.96
N LEU A 538 17.52 27.65 12.97
CA LEU A 538 17.93 28.22 11.68
C LEU A 538 18.29 29.71 11.78
N ASN A 539 18.11 30.35 12.92
CA ASN A 539 18.39 31.78 13.15
C ASN A 539 17.81 32.68 12.02
N THR A 540 16.72 32.20 11.37
CA THR A 540 16.13 32.89 10.24
C THR A 540 15.33 34.06 10.76
N SER A 541 15.71 35.26 10.32
CA SER A 541 14.93 36.49 10.47
C SER A 541 13.54 36.41 9.80
N THR A 542 13.25 35.31 9.09
CA THR A 542 12.02 35.10 8.33
C THR A 542 10.90 34.63 9.25
N LYS A 543 10.25 35.56 9.90
CA LYS A 543 9.01 35.30 10.66
C LYS A 543 7.78 35.18 9.77
N PHE A 544 7.89 35.59 8.52
CA PHE A 544 6.79 35.64 7.56
C PHE A 544 7.19 35.07 6.20
N ILE A 545 6.24 34.48 5.52
CA ILE A 545 6.34 34.04 4.10
C ILE A 545 5.46 34.98 3.30
N THR A 546 6.00 35.52 2.22
CA THR A 546 5.25 36.39 1.29
C THR A 546 4.59 35.54 0.21
N LEU A 547 3.26 35.52 0.18
CA LEU A 547 2.45 34.94 -0.88
C LEU A 547 1.67 36.03 -1.60
N GLY A 548 2.08 36.35 -2.80
CA GLY A 548 1.55 37.51 -3.51
C GLY A 548 1.78 38.81 -2.74
N ARG A 549 0.69 39.47 -2.29
CA ARG A 549 0.74 40.68 -1.48
C ARG A 549 0.61 40.47 0.03
N GLN A 550 0.47 39.23 0.47
CA GLN A 550 0.24 38.90 1.89
C GLN A 550 1.50 38.35 2.57
N GLN A 551 1.77 38.84 3.75
CA GLN A 551 2.77 38.28 4.65
C GLN A 551 2.09 37.34 5.66
N ILE A 552 2.40 36.05 5.58
CA ILE A 552 1.80 35.01 6.42
C ILE A 552 2.85 34.58 7.43
N PRO A 553 2.54 34.59 8.75
CA PRO A 553 3.42 34.03 9.77
C PRO A 553 3.77 32.57 9.46
N VAL A 554 5.03 32.19 9.68
CA VAL A 554 5.52 30.83 9.33
C VAL A 554 4.79 29.74 10.11
N ASP A 555 4.37 29.99 11.35
CA ASP A 555 3.60 29.07 12.17
C ASP A 555 2.16 28.87 11.61
N LYS A 556 1.53 29.92 11.10
CA LYS A 556 0.24 29.80 10.38
C LYS A 556 0.40 29.04 9.08
N MET A 557 1.51 29.25 8.37
CA MET A 557 1.79 28.56 7.12
C MET A 557 1.91 27.04 7.29
N PHE A 558 2.44 26.55 8.41
CA PHE A 558 2.44 25.14 8.74
C PHE A 558 1.02 24.54 8.68
N PHE A 559 0.06 25.19 9.30
CA PHE A 559 -1.32 24.70 9.35
C PHE A 559 -2.05 24.83 8.01
N TYR A 560 -1.77 25.88 7.24
CA TYR A 560 -2.30 26.01 5.88
C TYR A 560 -1.80 24.90 4.98
N ASN A 561 -0.51 24.56 5.04
CA ASN A 561 0.04 23.47 4.25
C ASN A 561 -0.42 22.10 4.72
N PHE A 562 -0.63 21.91 6.02
CA PHE A 562 -1.28 20.71 6.54
C PHE A 562 -2.69 20.52 5.96
N ALA A 563 -3.47 21.59 5.92
CA ALA A 563 -4.80 21.54 5.31
C ALA A 563 -4.74 21.33 3.78
N ALA A 564 -3.83 22.02 3.10
CA ALA A 564 -3.64 21.89 1.66
C ALA A 564 -3.22 20.50 1.23
N ALA A 565 -2.42 19.79 2.03
CA ALA A 565 -2.05 18.39 1.79
C ALA A 565 -3.25 17.43 1.80
N HIS A 566 -4.37 17.84 2.39
CA HIS A 566 -5.62 17.10 2.43
C HIS A 566 -6.70 17.68 1.50
N CYS A 567 -6.33 18.61 0.60
CA CYS A 567 -7.28 19.12 -0.39
C CYS A 567 -7.82 18.00 -1.26
N GLU A 568 -9.13 17.99 -1.45
CA GLU A 568 -9.79 17.11 -2.40
C GLU A 568 -10.77 17.91 -3.25
N SER A 569 -10.96 17.47 -4.48
CA SER A 569 -12.12 17.83 -5.28
C SER A 569 -13.03 16.60 -5.34
N GLY A 570 -14.30 16.79 -5.14
CA GLY A 570 -15.26 15.68 -5.18
C GLY A 570 -16.67 16.20 -5.09
N ASP A 571 -17.56 15.48 -5.75
CA ASP A 571 -19.00 15.67 -5.72
C ASP A 571 -19.64 14.87 -4.58
N SER A 572 -20.98 14.89 -4.54
CA SER A 572 -21.78 14.11 -3.59
C SER A 572 -21.49 12.61 -3.65
N ASP A 573 -21.17 12.09 -4.84
CA ASP A 573 -20.95 10.66 -5.06
C ASP A 573 -19.63 10.20 -4.39
N LYS A 574 -18.59 11.02 -4.41
CA LYS A 574 -17.35 10.74 -3.70
C LYS A 574 -17.56 10.71 -2.19
N LEU A 575 -18.36 11.63 -1.67
CA LEU A 575 -18.70 11.66 -0.24
C LEU A 575 -19.50 10.41 0.18
N ALA A 576 -20.44 9.96 -0.67
CA ALA A 576 -21.20 8.74 -0.45
C ALA A 576 -20.29 7.49 -0.45
N LYS A 577 -19.29 7.44 -1.33
CA LYS A 577 -18.29 6.37 -1.39
C LYS A 577 -17.42 6.31 -0.14
N LEU A 578 -16.88 7.44 0.31
CA LEU A 578 -16.11 7.49 1.56
C LEU A 578 -16.94 6.94 2.73
N LYS A 579 -18.22 7.30 2.79
CA LYS A 579 -19.15 6.79 3.80
C LYS A 579 -19.40 5.29 3.66
N PHE A 580 -19.58 4.80 2.44
CA PHE A 580 -19.79 3.37 2.16
C PHE A 580 -18.58 2.52 2.60
N PHE A 581 -17.36 3.01 2.38
CA PHE A 581 -16.14 2.33 2.79
C PHE A 581 -15.74 2.62 4.25
N GLY A 582 -16.52 3.40 4.98
CA GLY A 582 -16.23 3.79 6.35
C GLY A 582 -14.95 4.63 6.48
N GLU A 583 -14.56 5.36 5.43
CA GLU A 583 -13.36 6.21 5.40
C GLU A 583 -13.68 7.61 5.92
N THR A 584 -12.72 8.23 6.60
CA THR A 584 -12.88 9.60 7.11
C THR A 584 -12.56 10.61 6.02
N SER A 585 -13.50 11.54 5.75
CA SER A 585 -13.26 12.56 4.75
C SER A 585 -12.12 13.51 5.13
N PRO A 586 -11.35 14.04 4.17
CA PRO A 586 -10.24 14.96 4.39
C PRO A 586 -10.61 16.19 5.23
N ARG A 587 -11.82 16.70 5.10
CA ARG A 587 -12.32 17.80 5.94
C ARG A 587 -12.24 17.48 7.44
N PHE A 588 -12.63 16.27 7.83
CA PHE A 588 -12.59 15.84 9.23
C PHE A 588 -11.17 15.49 9.64
N ARG A 589 -10.37 14.89 8.75
CA ARG A 589 -8.96 14.60 9.00
C ARG A 589 -8.11 15.85 9.26
N VAL A 590 -8.53 17.00 8.75
CA VAL A 590 -7.91 18.30 9.05
C VAL A 590 -8.51 18.93 10.29
N ASN A 591 -9.84 19.12 10.32
CA ASN A 591 -10.45 19.96 11.33
C ASN A 591 -10.45 19.35 12.73
N VAL A 592 -10.61 18.02 12.87
CA VAL A 592 -10.69 17.38 14.18
C VAL A 592 -9.32 17.40 14.91
N PRO A 593 -8.18 17.03 14.29
CA PRO A 593 -6.88 17.18 14.91
C PRO A 593 -6.54 18.63 15.29
N LEU A 594 -6.87 19.60 14.42
CA LEU A 594 -6.64 21.02 14.70
C LEU A 594 -7.47 21.53 15.88
N ARG A 595 -8.73 21.11 16.00
CA ARG A 595 -9.58 21.45 17.17
C ARG A 595 -9.02 20.93 18.49
N ASN A 596 -8.37 19.78 18.46
CA ASN A 596 -7.75 19.16 19.63
C ASN A 596 -6.41 19.80 19.99
N LEU A 597 -5.74 20.47 19.04
CA LEU A 597 -4.43 21.08 19.23
C LEU A 597 -4.55 22.48 19.84
N LYS A 598 -4.15 22.63 21.13
CA LYS A 598 -4.16 23.95 21.80
C LYS A 598 -3.25 24.97 21.14
N LEU A 599 -2.14 24.51 20.53
CA LEU A 599 -1.20 25.40 19.83
C LEU A 599 -1.84 26.03 18.57
N PHE A 600 -2.69 25.28 17.86
CA PHE A 600 -3.48 25.82 16.75
C PHE A 600 -4.38 26.97 17.22
N ALA A 601 -5.18 26.74 18.28
CA ALA A 601 -6.05 27.76 18.82
C ALA A 601 -5.29 29.02 19.27
N LYS A 602 -4.05 28.86 19.78
CA LYS A 602 -3.17 29.98 20.14
C LYS A 602 -2.67 30.75 18.90
N VAL A 603 -2.19 30.02 17.87
CA VAL A 603 -1.65 30.64 16.64
C VAL A 603 -2.71 31.41 15.85
N PHE A 604 -3.94 30.91 15.84
CA PHE A 604 -5.07 31.54 15.13
C PHE A 604 -5.97 32.38 16.03
N GLU A 605 -5.61 32.55 17.32
CA GLU A 605 -6.36 33.36 18.29
C GLU A 605 -7.84 32.96 18.37
N CYS A 606 -8.10 31.65 18.28
CA CYS A 606 -9.47 31.14 18.27
C CYS A 606 -10.16 31.41 19.60
N ARG A 607 -11.37 31.98 19.54
CA ARG A 607 -12.17 32.28 20.73
C ARG A 607 -12.44 30.97 21.53
N PRO A 608 -12.36 31.01 22.86
CA PRO A 608 -12.79 29.86 23.69
C PRO A 608 -14.22 29.42 23.35
N ASN A 609 -14.46 28.12 23.36
CA ASN A 609 -15.74 27.48 23.02
C ASN A 609 -16.21 27.67 21.57
N SER A 610 -15.37 28.22 20.68
CA SER A 610 -15.66 28.20 19.24
C SER A 610 -15.48 26.80 18.68
N TYR A 611 -16.03 26.57 17.45
CA TYR A 611 -15.91 25.28 16.76
C TYR A 611 -14.46 24.78 16.70
N MET A 612 -13.49 25.64 16.39
CA MET A 612 -12.08 25.28 16.28
C MET A 612 -11.31 25.38 17.62
N ASN A 613 -11.96 25.77 18.72
CA ASN A 613 -11.39 25.79 20.06
C ASN A 613 -12.41 25.35 21.13
N PRO A 614 -12.93 24.10 21.02
CA PRO A 614 -13.94 23.60 21.96
C PRO A 614 -13.37 23.48 23.38
N ALA A 615 -14.27 23.53 24.37
CA ALA A 615 -13.91 23.34 25.79
C ALA A 615 -13.32 21.93 26.02
N LYS A 616 -13.99 20.89 25.49
CA LYS A 616 -13.53 19.50 25.55
C LYS A 616 -12.64 19.18 24.34
N LYS A 617 -11.40 18.82 24.61
CA LYS A 617 -10.41 18.38 23.61
C LYS A 617 -9.99 16.95 23.87
N CYS A 618 -9.96 16.12 22.83
CA CYS A 618 -9.47 14.74 22.89
C CYS A 618 -7.94 14.77 22.68
N ALA A 619 -7.18 14.91 23.76
CA ALA A 619 -5.73 14.97 23.67
C ALA A 619 -5.13 13.56 23.78
N VAL A 620 -4.39 13.12 22.76
CA VAL A 620 -3.64 11.87 22.79
C VAL A 620 -2.47 11.96 23.79
N TRP A 621 -1.76 13.06 23.76
CA TRP A 621 -0.66 13.33 24.69
C TRP A 621 -1.14 14.26 25.82
N LYS A 622 -0.98 13.84 27.08
CA LYS A 622 -1.27 14.70 28.23
C LYS A 622 -0.26 15.86 28.26
N ARG A 623 -0.63 17.00 28.82
CA ARG A 623 0.12 18.27 28.78
C ARG A 623 1.63 18.10 29.02
N PHE A 624 2.44 18.28 27.97
CA PHE A 624 3.87 18.53 28.09
C PHE A 624 4.11 20.00 28.51
N LYS A 625 4.64 20.22 29.72
CA LYS A 625 5.33 21.46 30.03
C LYS A 625 6.81 21.23 29.71
N PHE A 626 7.27 21.60 28.54
CA PHE A 626 8.69 21.81 28.36
C PHE A 626 9.07 22.99 29.30
N LYS A 627 10.04 22.80 30.20
CA LYS A 627 10.73 23.92 30.78
C LYS A 627 11.25 24.75 29.60
N SER A 628 10.83 25.98 29.47
CA SER A 628 11.53 26.96 28.66
C SER A 628 12.94 26.99 29.21
N GLU A 629 13.89 26.37 28.53
CA GLU A 629 15.28 26.76 28.68
C GLU A 629 15.32 28.24 28.34
N GLY A 630 15.88 29.00 29.26
CA GLY A 630 15.73 30.43 29.42
C GLY A 630 16.02 31.22 28.14
N ARG A 631 15.40 32.37 28.13
CA ARG A 631 15.41 33.51 27.20
C ARG A 631 16.62 33.62 26.28
#